data_c0f9507fdeeafc52940d606e7637b743
#
_entry.id   c0f9507fdeeafc52940d606e7637b743
#
_cell.length_a   1.000
_cell.length_b   1.000
_cell.length_c   1.000
_cell.angle_alpha   90.00
_cell.angle_beta   90.00
_cell.angle_gamma   90.00
#
_symmetry.space_group_name_H-M   'P 1'
#
loop_
_entity.id
_entity.type
_entity.pdbx_description
1 polymer ?
#
loop_
_entity_poly.entity_id
_entity_poly.type
_entity_poly.pdbx_seq_one_letter_code
_entity_poly.pdbx_strand_id
1 'polypeptide(L)'
;MTITPESIVQQLSSENLGDRLRGVNQIRQLEKSIGFELLQRAIADSDTRVRYAAVSQMASLGHQDRDLSLNLLRDCLLNDPEPDVQAAAADSIGALKLTEAFEDLHQIYHNTSEWLVQLSIIAALGELGDPRGLQLLEHGLINGNELIQTVAISALGELGDRQAIPLLISRASDPDWQIRHRIAQALSRLGGEEVQEVLQQLAADEVSQVAQEAQSTQNS
;
A
#
# COMPACT_ATOMS: atom_id res chain seq x y z
N MET A 1 18.19 19.16 21.58
CA MET A 1 18.44 20.09 20.46
C MET A 1 17.11 20.41 19.85
N THR A 2 16.88 21.68 19.52
CA THR A 2 15.66 22.09 18.81
C THR A 2 15.74 21.59 17.36
N ILE A 3 14.68 20.97 16.87
CA ILE A 3 14.60 20.52 15.47
C ILE A 3 14.25 21.71 14.62
N THR A 4 15.15 22.09 13.70
CA THR A 4 14.97 23.18 12.74
C THR A 4 15.30 22.69 11.33
N PRO A 5 14.80 23.33 10.27
CA PRO A 5 15.16 23.00 8.90
C PRO A 5 16.70 22.95 8.69
N GLU A 6 17.41 23.94 9.24
CA GLU A 6 18.89 24.04 9.11
C GLU A 6 19.59 22.85 9.78
N SER A 7 19.11 22.44 10.98
CA SER A 7 19.67 21.28 11.68
C SER A 7 19.46 19.97 10.89
N ILE A 8 18.31 19.83 10.22
CA ILE A 8 18.03 18.66 9.39
C ILE A 8 18.88 18.70 8.11
N VAL A 9 19.02 19.84 7.45
CA VAL A 9 19.93 20.00 6.29
C VAL A 9 21.36 19.58 6.66
N GLN A 10 21.86 20.02 7.81
CA GLN A 10 23.18 19.60 8.31
C GLN A 10 23.27 18.09 8.52
N GLN A 11 22.24 17.48 9.13
CA GLN A 11 22.20 16.03 9.33
C GLN A 11 22.15 15.26 8.01
N LEU A 12 21.31 15.67 7.05
CA LEU A 12 21.22 15.02 5.74
C LEU A 12 22.50 15.13 4.92
N SER A 13 23.34 16.14 5.20
CA SER A 13 24.62 16.34 4.53
C SER A 13 25.80 15.69 5.27
N SER A 14 25.57 14.98 6.39
CA SER A 14 26.62 14.36 7.18
C SER A 14 27.20 13.13 6.48
N GLU A 15 28.51 12.92 6.60
CA GLU A 15 29.16 11.66 6.19
C GLU A 15 28.68 10.47 7.05
N ASN A 16 28.22 10.74 8.27
CA ASN A 16 27.72 9.71 9.18
C ASN A 16 26.29 9.31 8.82
N LEU A 17 26.10 8.04 8.46
CA LEU A 17 24.79 7.49 8.13
C LEU A 17 23.74 7.67 9.25
N GLY A 18 24.15 7.50 10.52
CA GLY A 18 23.24 7.66 11.65
C GLY A 18 22.67 9.08 11.76
N ASP A 19 23.45 10.09 11.36
CA ASP A 19 22.98 11.47 11.32
C ASP A 19 22.00 11.66 10.17
N ARG A 20 22.30 11.12 8.97
CA ARG A 20 21.38 11.21 7.82
C ARG A 20 20.06 10.51 8.11
N LEU A 21 20.08 9.30 8.71
CA LEU A 21 18.87 8.60 9.15
C LEU A 21 18.09 9.39 10.21
N ARG A 22 18.78 10.03 11.14
CA ARG A 22 18.13 10.91 12.12
C ARG A 22 17.49 12.09 11.44
N GLY A 23 18.19 12.72 10.50
CA GLY A 23 17.69 13.85 9.71
C GLY A 23 16.40 13.50 8.99
N VAL A 24 16.38 12.44 8.19
CA VAL A 24 15.18 12.04 7.43
C VAL A 24 14.01 11.70 8.38
N ASN A 25 14.26 11.03 9.50
CA ASN A 25 13.21 10.71 10.47
C ASN A 25 12.64 11.93 11.21
N GLN A 26 13.38 13.02 11.30
CA GLN A 26 12.93 14.26 11.93
C GLN A 26 12.14 15.16 10.98
N ILE A 27 12.21 14.94 9.66
CA ILE A 27 11.48 15.73 8.64
C ILE A 27 9.98 15.83 8.96
N ARG A 28 9.37 14.73 9.43
CA ARG A 28 7.92 14.69 9.78
C ARG A 28 7.50 15.65 10.90
N GLN A 29 8.47 16.26 11.62
CA GLN A 29 8.22 17.20 12.71
C GLN A 29 8.25 18.65 12.23
N LEU A 30 8.64 18.89 10.98
CA LEU A 30 8.62 20.19 10.34
C LEU A 30 7.23 20.51 9.77
N GLU A 31 7.08 21.76 9.38
CA GLU A 31 5.98 22.19 8.53
C GLU A 31 6.03 21.38 7.22
N LYS A 32 4.84 20.98 6.70
CA LYS A 32 4.75 19.96 5.63
C LYS A 32 5.44 20.38 4.33
N SER A 33 5.36 21.65 3.96
CA SER A 33 6.00 22.15 2.73
C SER A 33 7.52 22.09 2.83
N ILE A 34 8.08 22.49 3.98
CA ILE A 34 9.52 22.40 4.25
C ILE A 34 9.97 20.94 4.31
N GLY A 35 9.17 20.10 4.98
CA GLY A 35 9.43 18.66 5.06
C GLY A 35 9.49 18.04 3.67
N PHE A 36 8.53 18.34 2.81
CA PHE A 36 8.48 17.84 1.43
C PHE A 36 9.72 18.26 0.61
N GLU A 37 10.14 19.53 0.73
CA GLU A 37 11.36 20.01 0.06
C GLU A 37 12.61 19.23 0.51
N LEU A 38 12.72 18.93 1.80
CA LEU A 38 13.88 18.21 2.34
C LEU A 38 13.86 16.73 1.97
N LEU A 39 12.67 16.10 1.81
CA LEU A 39 12.56 14.71 1.35
C LEU A 39 13.20 14.51 -0.03
N GLN A 40 13.07 15.45 -0.93
CA GLN A 40 13.64 15.36 -2.28
C GLN A 40 15.16 15.14 -2.27
N ARG A 41 15.86 15.69 -1.27
CA ARG A 41 17.29 15.43 -1.07
C ARG A 41 17.56 14.03 -0.54
N ALA A 42 16.75 13.57 0.39
CA ALA A 42 16.92 12.26 1.04
C ALA A 42 16.54 11.10 0.11
N ILE A 43 15.62 11.30 -0.84
CA ILE A 43 15.28 10.31 -1.89
C ILE A 43 16.49 9.99 -2.78
N ALA A 44 17.40 10.93 -2.99
CA ALA A 44 18.60 10.74 -3.79
C ALA A 44 19.85 10.31 -2.97
N ASP A 45 19.69 9.92 -1.69
CA ASP A 45 20.82 9.50 -0.84
C ASP A 45 21.50 8.24 -1.38
N SER A 46 22.81 8.14 -1.19
CA SER A 46 23.58 6.96 -1.57
C SER A 46 23.23 5.69 -0.76
N ASP A 47 22.73 5.84 0.47
CA ASP A 47 22.35 4.71 1.34
C ASP A 47 20.87 4.38 1.19
N THR A 48 20.58 3.12 0.88
CA THR A 48 19.24 2.57 0.69
C THR A 48 18.29 2.88 1.85
N ARG A 49 18.75 2.81 3.09
CA ARG A 49 17.92 3.05 4.28
C ARG A 49 17.44 4.49 4.38
N VAL A 50 18.25 5.44 3.93
CA VAL A 50 17.86 6.85 3.87
C VAL A 50 16.85 7.08 2.76
N ARG A 51 17.10 6.51 1.55
CA ARG A 51 16.12 6.57 0.45
C ARG A 51 14.79 5.95 0.82
N TYR A 52 14.81 4.72 1.37
CA TYR A 52 13.61 4.04 1.85
C TYR A 52 12.82 4.89 2.85
N ALA A 53 13.50 5.44 3.87
CA ALA A 53 12.86 6.28 4.88
C ALA A 53 12.27 7.57 4.30
N ALA A 54 12.89 8.12 3.26
CA ALA A 54 12.38 9.30 2.57
C ALA A 54 11.19 8.97 1.68
N VAL A 55 11.29 7.92 0.86
CA VAL A 55 10.22 7.47 -0.05
C VAL A 55 8.98 7.10 0.74
N SER A 56 9.11 6.38 1.86
CA SER A 56 7.97 6.03 2.73
C SER A 56 7.27 7.26 3.33
N GLN A 57 7.97 8.37 3.56
CA GLN A 57 7.34 9.60 4.06
C GLN A 57 6.59 10.38 2.97
N MET A 58 6.82 10.07 1.69
CA MET A 58 6.07 10.66 0.58
C MET A 58 4.57 10.37 0.68
N ALA A 59 4.18 9.23 1.22
CA ALA A 59 2.77 8.89 1.46
C ALA A 59 2.00 9.99 2.24
N SER A 60 2.68 10.69 3.14
CA SER A 60 2.07 11.76 3.96
C SER A 60 2.40 13.18 3.50
N LEU A 61 3.56 13.39 2.88
CA LEU A 61 4.05 14.71 2.49
C LEU A 61 3.89 15.01 1.00
N GLY A 62 3.72 14.00 0.15
CA GLY A 62 3.65 14.15 -1.30
C GLY A 62 2.43 14.94 -1.81
N HIS A 63 1.42 15.15 -0.97
CA HIS A 63 0.29 16.02 -1.30
C HIS A 63 0.68 17.50 -1.50
N GLN A 64 1.88 17.91 -1.09
CA GLN A 64 2.37 19.29 -1.24
C GLN A 64 2.61 19.66 -2.71
N ASP A 65 3.07 18.70 -3.51
CA ASP A 65 3.22 18.83 -4.96
C ASP A 65 2.99 17.45 -5.59
N ARG A 66 1.77 17.27 -6.13
CA ARG A 66 1.34 15.97 -6.68
C ARG A 66 2.15 15.56 -7.92
N ASP A 67 2.43 16.52 -8.81
CA ASP A 67 3.12 16.23 -10.07
C ASP A 67 4.58 15.88 -9.82
N LEU A 68 5.24 16.61 -8.92
CA LEU A 68 6.60 16.30 -8.52
C LEU A 68 6.68 14.96 -7.78
N SER A 69 5.72 14.68 -6.88
CA SER A 69 5.63 13.41 -6.16
C SER A 69 5.46 12.23 -7.11
N LEU A 70 4.58 12.37 -8.11
CA LEU A 70 4.40 11.36 -9.15
C LEU A 70 5.73 11.05 -9.87
N ASN A 71 6.45 12.09 -10.30
CA ASN A 71 7.72 11.90 -11.02
C ASN A 71 8.79 11.23 -10.15
N LEU A 72 8.94 11.66 -8.89
CA LEU A 72 9.91 11.09 -7.96
C LEU A 72 9.59 9.63 -7.61
N LEU A 73 8.33 9.33 -7.34
CA LEU A 73 7.92 7.97 -6.96
C LEU A 73 7.97 7.01 -8.15
N ARG A 74 7.64 7.47 -9.36
CA ARG A 74 7.84 6.67 -10.59
C ARG A 74 9.31 6.35 -10.83
N ASP A 75 10.20 7.31 -10.63
CA ASP A 75 11.64 7.08 -10.76
C ASP A 75 12.14 6.05 -9.73
N CYS A 76 11.73 6.17 -8.47
CA CYS A 76 12.05 5.18 -7.44
C CYS A 76 11.49 3.78 -7.76
N LEU A 77 10.24 3.69 -8.22
CA LEU A 77 9.60 2.42 -8.56
C LEU A 77 10.29 1.72 -9.73
N LEU A 78 10.66 2.47 -10.76
CA LEU A 78 11.18 1.92 -12.01
C LEU A 78 12.69 1.70 -12.00
N ASN A 79 13.45 2.54 -11.29
CA ASN A 79 14.90 2.66 -11.46
C ASN A 79 15.71 2.46 -10.18
N ASP A 80 15.12 2.47 -8.97
CA ASP A 80 15.90 2.20 -7.76
C ASP A 80 16.40 0.75 -7.77
N PRO A 81 17.70 0.52 -7.49
CA PRO A 81 18.27 -0.83 -7.51
C PRO A 81 17.79 -1.71 -6.35
N GLU A 82 17.16 -1.12 -5.33
CA GLU A 82 16.80 -1.83 -4.11
C GLU A 82 15.29 -2.10 -4.04
N PRO A 83 14.87 -3.37 -3.94
CA PRO A 83 13.46 -3.76 -3.88
C PRO A 83 12.67 -3.08 -2.74
N ASP A 84 13.30 -2.84 -1.59
CA ASP A 84 12.66 -2.14 -0.46
C ASP A 84 12.23 -0.71 -0.84
N VAL A 85 13.05 0.01 -1.62
CA VAL A 85 12.72 1.36 -2.08
C VAL A 85 11.64 1.34 -3.15
N GLN A 86 11.70 0.37 -4.09
CA GLN A 86 10.64 0.16 -5.09
C GLN A 86 9.29 -0.14 -4.42
N ALA A 87 9.29 -1.02 -3.41
CA ALA A 87 8.10 -1.35 -2.63
C ALA A 87 7.53 -0.12 -1.91
N ALA A 88 8.38 0.66 -1.22
CA ALA A 88 7.95 1.91 -0.56
C ALA A 88 7.42 2.95 -1.55
N ALA A 89 7.93 2.97 -2.78
CA ALA A 89 7.42 3.84 -3.84
C ALA A 89 6.01 3.40 -4.27
N ALA A 90 5.77 2.09 -4.46
CA ALA A 90 4.45 1.55 -4.76
C ALA A 90 3.43 1.89 -3.65
N ASP A 91 3.79 1.67 -2.38
CA ASP A 91 2.94 2.02 -1.23
C ASP A 91 2.59 3.52 -1.22
N SER A 92 3.59 4.39 -1.46
CA SER A 92 3.37 5.84 -1.49
C SER A 92 2.51 6.29 -2.68
N ILE A 93 2.63 5.63 -3.83
CA ILE A 93 1.77 5.84 -5.01
C ILE A 93 0.31 5.51 -4.67
N GLY A 94 0.06 4.39 -4.02
CA GLY A 94 -1.27 3.99 -3.54
C GLY A 94 -1.86 5.01 -2.57
N ALA A 95 -1.11 5.34 -1.51
CA ALA A 95 -1.53 6.27 -0.46
C ALA A 95 -1.85 7.68 -0.98
N LEU A 96 -1.12 8.15 -1.99
CA LEU A 96 -1.35 9.43 -2.67
C LEU A 96 -2.41 9.35 -3.78
N LYS A 97 -2.92 8.16 -4.08
CA LYS A 97 -3.87 7.90 -5.16
C LYS A 97 -3.40 8.44 -6.53
N LEU A 98 -2.13 8.15 -6.86
CA LEU A 98 -1.50 8.59 -8.11
C LEU A 98 -1.87 7.61 -9.25
N THR A 99 -3.12 7.69 -9.73
CA THR A 99 -3.67 6.79 -10.77
C THR A 99 -2.91 6.87 -12.08
N GLU A 100 -2.18 7.95 -12.32
CA GLU A 100 -1.31 8.15 -13.47
C GLU A 100 -0.12 7.18 -13.51
N ALA A 101 0.26 6.58 -12.35
CA ALA A 101 1.32 5.58 -12.25
C ALA A 101 0.82 4.13 -12.42
N PHE A 102 -0.47 3.91 -12.74
CA PHE A 102 -1.03 2.56 -12.85
C PHE A 102 -0.24 1.67 -13.82
N GLU A 103 0.09 2.18 -15.00
CA GLU A 103 0.82 1.40 -16.02
C GLU A 103 2.24 1.03 -15.54
N ASP A 104 2.88 1.89 -14.75
CA ASP A 104 4.20 1.60 -14.16
C ASP A 104 4.09 0.48 -13.12
N LEU A 105 3.07 0.55 -12.24
CA LEU A 105 2.80 -0.52 -11.27
C LEU A 105 2.51 -1.85 -11.98
N HIS A 106 1.68 -1.84 -13.02
CA HIS A 106 1.34 -3.01 -13.82
C HIS A 106 2.60 -3.61 -14.48
N GLN A 107 3.43 -2.78 -15.09
CA GLN A 107 4.66 -3.22 -15.73
C GLN A 107 5.63 -3.86 -14.72
N ILE A 108 5.87 -3.21 -13.57
CA ILE A 108 6.79 -3.74 -12.55
C ILE A 108 6.27 -5.04 -11.96
N TYR A 109 4.96 -5.14 -11.65
CA TYR A 109 4.38 -6.36 -11.11
C TYR A 109 4.67 -7.61 -11.96
N HIS A 110 4.60 -7.49 -13.28
CA HIS A 110 4.84 -8.61 -14.19
C HIS A 110 6.32 -8.89 -14.47
N ASN A 111 7.19 -7.89 -14.28
CA ASN A 111 8.61 -8.01 -14.63
C ASN A 111 9.53 -8.26 -13.44
N THR A 112 9.07 -8.03 -12.20
CA THR A 112 9.87 -8.28 -11.01
C THR A 112 9.70 -9.70 -10.49
N SER A 113 10.81 -10.30 -10.01
CA SER A 113 10.80 -11.52 -9.20
C SER A 113 10.75 -11.25 -7.69
N GLU A 114 10.85 -9.99 -7.29
CA GLU A 114 10.88 -9.57 -5.89
C GLU A 114 9.47 -9.58 -5.29
N TRP A 115 9.19 -10.60 -4.49
CA TRP A 115 7.86 -10.79 -3.90
C TRP A 115 7.40 -9.60 -3.04
N LEU A 116 8.34 -8.88 -2.40
CA LEU A 116 8.03 -7.70 -1.60
C LEU A 116 7.46 -6.57 -2.48
N VAL A 117 8.07 -6.35 -3.65
CA VAL A 117 7.58 -5.35 -4.60
C VAL A 117 6.21 -5.73 -5.13
N GLN A 118 6.00 -7.02 -5.49
CA GLN A 118 4.69 -7.52 -5.90
C GLN A 118 3.63 -7.31 -4.80
N LEU A 119 3.98 -7.61 -3.55
CA LEU A 119 3.08 -7.44 -2.40
C LEU A 119 2.65 -5.98 -2.23
N SER A 120 3.61 -5.05 -2.24
CA SER A 120 3.34 -3.60 -2.12
C SER A 120 2.50 -3.08 -3.29
N ILE A 121 2.75 -3.56 -4.53
CA ILE A 121 1.92 -3.18 -5.68
C ILE A 121 0.47 -3.65 -5.48
N ILE A 122 0.25 -4.91 -5.07
CA ILE A 122 -1.11 -5.43 -4.81
C ILE A 122 -1.81 -4.61 -3.72
N ALA A 123 -1.12 -4.26 -2.63
CA ALA A 123 -1.68 -3.39 -1.59
C ALA A 123 -2.02 -2.00 -2.14
N ALA A 124 -1.09 -1.39 -2.86
CA ALA A 124 -1.24 -0.06 -3.45
C ALA A 124 -2.43 0.04 -4.41
N LEU A 125 -2.73 -1.02 -5.17
CA LEU A 125 -3.86 -1.04 -6.12
C LEU A 125 -5.22 -0.90 -5.41
N GLY A 126 -5.37 -1.46 -4.22
CA GLY A 126 -6.58 -1.28 -3.40
C GLY A 126 -6.76 0.17 -2.98
N GLU A 127 -5.70 0.78 -2.42
CA GLU A 127 -5.70 2.18 -1.98
C GLU A 127 -5.84 3.17 -3.15
N LEU A 128 -5.24 2.85 -4.30
CA LEU A 128 -5.28 3.67 -5.52
C LEU A 128 -6.72 3.91 -5.98
N GLY A 129 -7.57 2.88 -5.85
CA GLY A 129 -8.98 2.96 -6.21
C GLY A 129 -9.22 3.06 -7.72
N ASP A 130 -8.26 2.67 -8.55
CA ASP A 130 -8.39 2.66 -10.01
C ASP A 130 -9.00 1.32 -10.47
N PRO A 131 -10.16 1.33 -11.17
CA PRO A 131 -10.82 0.09 -11.61
C PRO A 131 -9.95 -0.83 -12.48
N ARG A 132 -8.94 -0.29 -13.17
CA ARG A 132 -7.98 -1.09 -13.95
C ARG A 132 -7.21 -2.08 -13.07
N GLY A 133 -7.11 -1.81 -11.76
CA GLY A 133 -6.46 -2.67 -10.77
C GLY A 133 -7.14 -4.03 -10.58
N LEU A 134 -8.44 -4.17 -10.91
CA LEU A 134 -9.20 -5.39 -10.65
C LEU A 134 -8.54 -6.65 -11.22
N GLN A 135 -8.10 -6.60 -12.48
CA GLN A 135 -7.49 -7.76 -13.14
C GLN A 135 -6.16 -8.17 -12.48
N LEU A 136 -5.37 -7.19 -12.03
CA LEU A 136 -4.10 -7.44 -11.37
C LEU A 136 -4.30 -8.00 -9.96
N LEU A 137 -5.31 -7.52 -9.24
CA LEU A 137 -5.74 -8.05 -7.95
C LEU A 137 -6.26 -9.49 -8.06
N GLU A 138 -7.05 -9.80 -9.09
CA GLU A 138 -7.49 -11.16 -9.41
C GLU A 138 -6.29 -12.08 -9.68
N HIS A 139 -5.32 -11.60 -10.48
CA HIS A 139 -4.09 -12.34 -10.73
C HIS A 139 -3.32 -12.60 -9.43
N GLY A 140 -3.18 -11.61 -8.55
CA GLY A 140 -2.53 -11.74 -7.24
C GLY A 140 -3.24 -12.74 -6.33
N LEU A 141 -4.58 -12.75 -6.35
CA LEU A 141 -5.40 -13.70 -5.58
C LEU A 141 -5.23 -15.14 -6.05
N ILE A 142 -5.07 -15.39 -7.34
CA ILE A 142 -5.02 -16.74 -7.93
C ILE A 142 -3.58 -17.29 -7.94
N ASN A 143 -2.61 -16.46 -8.35
CA ASN A 143 -1.25 -16.90 -8.67
C ASN A 143 -0.19 -16.43 -7.67
N GLY A 144 -0.53 -15.52 -6.74
CA GLY A 144 0.38 -15.03 -5.72
C GLY A 144 0.75 -16.10 -4.68
N ASN A 145 1.81 -15.86 -3.93
CA ASN A 145 2.07 -16.61 -2.70
C ASN A 145 1.00 -16.30 -1.63
N GLU A 146 0.99 -17.05 -0.52
CA GLU A 146 -0.02 -16.90 0.54
C GLU A 146 -0.18 -15.46 1.05
N LEU A 147 0.92 -14.69 1.16
CA LEU A 147 0.88 -13.30 1.59
C LEU A 147 0.23 -12.40 0.54
N ILE A 148 0.62 -12.57 -0.74
CA ILE A 148 0.04 -11.81 -1.86
C ILE A 148 -1.46 -12.11 -1.97
N GLN A 149 -1.88 -13.39 -1.89
CA GLN A 149 -3.28 -13.77 -1.90
C GLN A 149 -4.07 -13.10 -0.77
N THR A 150 -3.50 -13.11 0.43
CA THR A 150 -4.12 -12.48 1.62
C THR A 150 -4.30 -10.97 1.45
N VAL A 151 -3.29 -10.28 0.91
CA VAL A 151 -3.35 -8.84 0.65
C VAL A 151 -4.30 -8.53 -0.49
N ALA A 152 -4.34 -9.36 -1.55
CA ALA A 152 -5.25 -9.19 -2.67
C ALA A 152 -6.73 -9.22 -2.24
N ILE A 153 -7.10 -10.08 -1.28
CA ILE A 153 -8.46 -10.10 -0.72
C ILE A 153 -8.81 -8.73 -0.10
N SER A 154 -7.92 -8.19 0.73
CA SER A 154 -8.13 -6.89 1.37
C SER A 154 -8.20 -5.76 0.33
N ALA A 155 -7.28 -5.77 -0.64
CA ALA A 155 -7.21 -4.79 -1.70
C ALA A 155 -8.44 -4.82 -2.64
N LEU A 156 -9.02 -5.99 -2.92
CA LEU A 156 -10.29 -6.11 -3.65
C LEU A 156 -11.44 -5.43 -2.91
N GLY A 157 -11.50 -5.58 -1.58
CA GLY A 157 -12.49 -4.87 -0.76
C GLY A 157 -12.25 -3.36 -0.71
N GLU A 158 -11.00 -2.91 -0.74
CA GLU A 158 -10.61 -1.49 -0.73
C GLU A 158 -10.84 -0.82 -2.07
N LEU A 159 -10.57 -1.52 -3.18
CA LEU A 159 -10.86 -1.05 -4.53
C LEU A 159 -12.34 -0.67 -4.70
N GLY A 160 -13.24 -1.40 -4.02
CA GLY A 160 -14.66 -1.12 -4.04
C GLY A 160 -15.39 -1.52 -5.31
N ASP A 161 -14.73 -2.22 -6.24
CA ASP A 161 -15.37 -2.71 -7.47
C ASP A 161 -16.18 -3.97 -7.19
N ARG A 162 -17.50 -3.89 -7.43
CA ARG A 162 -18.43 -5.01 -7.19
C ARG A 162 -18.16 -6.23 -8.06
N GLN A 163 -17.42 -6.10 -9.15
CA GLN A 163 -16.98 -7.24 -9.96
C GLN A 163 -16.03 -8.18 -9.17
N ALA A 164 -15.46 -7.73 -8.04
CA ALA A 164 -14.69 -8.56 -7.14
C ALA A 164 -15.55 -9.54 -6.30
N ILE A 165 -16.86 -9.31 -6.15
CA ILE A 165 -17.73 -10.10 -5.27
C ILE A 165 -17.70 -11.59 -5.61
N PRO A 166 -17.86 -12.05 -6.86
CA PRO A 166 -17.83 -13.49 -7.17
C PRO A 166 -16.48 -14.14 -6.83
N LEU A 167 -15.37 -13.40 -7.00
CA LEU A 167 -14.03 -13.88 -6.66
C LEU A 167 -13.89 -14.12 -5.16
N LEU A 168 -14.35 -13.17 -4.35
CA LEU A 168 -14.32 -13.25 -2.90
C LEU A 168 -15.25 -14.35 -2.37
N ILE A 169 -16.47 -14.45 -2.90
CA ILE A 169 -17.43 -15.50 -2.52
C ILE A 169 -16.84 -16.89 -2.75
N SER A 170 -16.11 -17.11 -3.85
CA SER A 170 -15.49 -18.40 -4.15
C SER A 170 -14.50 -18.88 -3.07
N ARG A 171 -14.00 -17.97 -2.24
CA ARG A 171 -13.03 -18.22 -1.15
C ARG A 171 -13.65 -18.13 0.25
N ALA A 172 -14.97 -17.91 0.36
CA ALA A 172 -15.65 -17.73 1.65
C ALA A 172 -15.64 -19.00 2.55
N SER A 173 -15.37 -20.18 1.98
CA SER A 173 -15.22 -21.43 2.71
C SER A 173 -13.75 -21.90 2.81
N ASP A 174 -12.80 -20.97 2.75
CA ASP A 174 -11.37 -21.30 2.85
C ASP A 174 -11.07 -21.98 4.19
N PRO A 175 -10.21 -23.03 4.21
CA PRO A 175 -9.86 -23.73 5.46
C PRO A 175 -9.18 -22.80 6.48
N ASP A 176 -8.46 -21.78 6.02
CA ASP A 176 -7.85 -20.79 6.90
C ASP A 176 -8.90 -19.74 7.34
N TRP A 177 -9.15 -19.70 8.65
CA TRP A 177 -10.08 -18.73 9.23
C TRP A 177 -9.66 -17.27 9.02
N GLN A 178 -8.37 -16.98 8.89
CA GLN A 178 -7.86 -15.62 8.63
C GLN A 178 -8.29 -15.15 7.24
N ILE A 179 -8.27 -16.05 6.27
CA ILE A 179 -8.80 -15.78 4.92
C ILE A 179 -10.31 -15.52 5.00
N ARG A 180 -11.08 -16.40 5.68
CA ARG A 180 -12.52 -16.20 5.82
C ARG A 180 -12.86 -14.87 6.52
N HIS A 181 -12.08 -14.49 7.54
CA HIS A 181 -12.23 -13.20 8.21
C HIS A 181 -12.02 -12.01 7.25
N ARG A 182 -10.95 -12.04 6.43
CA ARG A 182 -10.70 -11.00 5.43
C ARG A 182 -11.75 -10.97 4.33
N ILE A 183 -12.27 -12.13 3.93
CA ILE A 183 -13.40 -12.21 2.99
C ILE A 183 -14.65 -11.53 3.60
N ALA A 184 -14.95 -11.79 4.86
CA ALA A 184 -16.05 -11.11 5.52
C ALA A 184 -15.86 -9.58 5.50
N GLN A 185 -14.67 -9.08 5.83
CA GLN A 185 -14.35 -7.65 5.77
C GLN A 185 -14.51 -7.06 4.36
N ALA A 186 -13.96 -7.74 3.36
CA ALA A 186 -14.02 -7.27 1.98
C ALA A 186 -15.47 -7.24 1.46
N LEU A 187 -16.23 -8.32 1.68
CA LEU A 187 -17.64 -8.39 1.29
C LEU A 187 -18.49 -7.36 2.03
N SER A 188 -18.21 -7.12 3.31
CA SER A 188 -18.87 -6.09 4.11
C SER A 188 -18.67 -4.68 3.53
N ARG A 189 -17.45 -4.36 3.08
CA ARG A 189 -17.15 -3.07 2.45
C ARG A 189 -17.83 -2.91 1.08
N LEU A 190 -17.86 -3.98 0.27
CA LEU A 190 -18.49 -3.97 -1.04
C LEU A 190 -20.01 -3.84 -0.95
N GLY A 191 -20.63 -4.45 0.06
CA GLY A 191 -22.07 -4.39 0.30
C GLY A 191 -22.91 -4.96 -0.83
N GLY A 192 -24.23 -4.78 -0.71
CA GLY A 192 -25.20 -5.20 -1.70
C GLY A 192 -25.94 -6.48 -1.36
N GLU A 193 -27.03 -6.78 -2.09
CA GLU A 193 -27.89 -7.94 -1.80
C GLU A 193 -27.17 -9.26 -2.06
N GLU A 194 -26.28 -9.33 -3.07
CA GLU A 194 -25.55 -10.52 -3.48
C GLU A 194 -24.58 -11.04 -2.43
N VAL A 195 -24.13 -10.20 -1.48
CA VAL A 195 -23.22 -10.63 -0.41
C VAL A 195 -23.93 -11.11 0.85
N GLN A 196 -25.24 -10.82 0.98
CA GLN A 196 -26.00 -11.05 2.22
C GLN A 196 -26.03 -12.53 2.62
N GLU A 197 -26.27 -13.43 1.67
CA GLU A 197 -26.33 -14.88 1.93
C GLU A 197 -24.98 -15.38 2.47
N VAL A 198 -23.86 -14.96 1.86
CA VAL A 198 -22.53 -15.38 2.26
C VAL A 198 -22.14 -14.76 3.61
N LEU A 199 -22.49 -13.50 3.86
CA LEU A 199 -22.25 -12.88 5.16
C LEU A 199 -23.07 -13.55 6.28
N GLN A 200 -24.31 -14.03 5.99
CA GLN A 200 -25.10 -14.84 6.95
C GLN A 200 -24.43 -16.20 7.24
N GLN A 201 -23.84 -16.83 6.23
CA GLN A 201 -23.08 -18.08 6.45
C GLN A 201 -21.84 -17.83 7.30
N LEU A 202 -21.07 -16.77 7.00
CA LEU A 202 -19.87 -16.38 7.78
C LEU A 202 -20.24 -15.91 9.21
N ALA A 203 -21.43 -15.33 9.42
CA ALA A 203 -21.93 -14.98 10.74
C ALA A 203 -22.21 -16.18 11.66
N ALA A 204 -22.30 -17.39 11.08
CA ALA A 204 -22.41 -18.67 11.78
C ALA A 204 -21.08 -19.46 11.81
N ASP A 205 -19.95 -18.82 11.48
CA ASP A 205 -18.63 -19.47 11.48
C ASP A 205 -18.24 -19.95 12.86
N GLU A 206 -17.56 -21.10 12.93
CA GLU A 206 -17.05 -21.68 14.18
C GLU A 206 -16.04 -20.80 14.90
N VAL A 207 -15.32 -19.93 14.14
CA VAL A 207 -14.33 -18.97 14.65
C VAL A 207 -15.03 -17.66 14.96
N SER A 208 -15.06 -17.29 16.24
CA SER A 208 -15.80 -16.10 16.74
C SER A 208 -15.40 -14.80 16.06
N GLN A 209 -14.12 -14.63 15.67
CA GLN A 209 -13.64 -13.45 14.98
C GLN A 209 -14.26 -13.30 13.58
N VAL A 210 -14.42 -14.41 12.85
CA VAL A 210 -15.11 -14.43 11.55
C VAL A 210 -16.59 -14.09 11.71
N ALA A 211 -17.25 -14.75 12.67
CA ALA A 211 -18.66 -14.53 12.94
C ALA A 211 -18.95 -13.06 13.34
N GLN A 212 -18.14 -12.49 14.23
CA GLN A 212 -18.30 -11.09 14.67
C GLN A 212 -18.11 -10.09 13.52
N GLU A 213 -17.10 -10.31 12.66
CA GLU A 213 -16.87 -9.45 11.51
C GLU A 213 -18.07 -9.44 10.57
N ALA A 214 -18.59 -10.62 10.22
CA ALA A 214 -19.74 -10.75 9.34
C ALA A 214 -21.04 -10.15 9.95
N GLN A 215 -21.19 -10.19 11.28
CA GLN A 215 -22.36 -9.62 11.98
C GLN A 215 -22.31 -8.09 12.10
N SER A 216 -21.12 -7.49 12.16
CA SER A 216 -20.94 -6.04 12.33
C SER A 216 -21.63 -5.24 11.22
N THR A 217 -21.70 -5.81 10.03
CA THR A 217 -22.28 -5.19 8.84
C THR A 217 -23.81 -5.27 8.78
N GLN A 218 -24.42 -6.25 9.45
CA GLN A 218 -25.88 -6.41 9.47
C GLN A 218 -26.59 -5.37 10.35
N ASN A 219 -25.82 -4.67 11.19
CA ASN A 219 -26.32 -3.67 12.14
C ASN A 219 -26.04 -2.21 11.72
N SER A 220 -25.48 -1.97 10.54
CA SER A 220 -25.15 -0.64 9.99
C SER A 220 -26.01 -0.32 8.77
#